data_6e4c84266fafae0be3fe7f4d113e7351
#
_entry.id   6e4c84266fafae0be3fe7f4d113e7351
#
_cell.length_a   1.000
_cell.length_b   1.000
_cell.length_c   1.000
_cell.angle_alpha   90.00
_cell.angle_beta   90.00
_cell.angle_gamma   90.00
#
_symmetry.space_group_name_H-M   'P 1'
#
loop_
_entity.id
_entity.type
_entity.pdbx_description
1 polymer ?
#
loop_
_entity_poly.entity_id
_entity_poly.type
_entity_poly.pdbx_seq_one_letter_code
_entity_poly.pdbx_strand_id
1 'polypeptide(L)'
;WVKDKGLWYYLNESGSMATGWVKDKGLWYYLNESGSMATGWVKDKGLWYYLNESGSMATGWVKDKGLWYYLNESGSMATGW
;
A
#
# COMPACT_ATOMS: atom_id res chain seq x y z
N TRP A 1 3.84 0.71 -14.68
CA TRP A 1 3.73 1.89 -13.84
C TRP A 1 3.97 3.16 -14.65
N VAL A 2 3.19 4.18 -14.37
CA VAL A 2 3.31 5.49 -15.03
C VAL A 2 3.41 6.55 -13.95
N LYS A 3 4.35 7.49 -14.10
CA LYS A 3 4.50 8.59 -13.15
C LYS A 3 4.03 9.88 -13.82
N ASP A 4 3.11 10.57 -13.17
CA ASP A 4 2.57 11.82 -13.67
C ASP A 4 2.43 12.82 -12.52
N LYS A 5 2.99 14.00 -12.71
CA LYS A 5 2.93 15.07 -11.70
C LYS A 5 3.39 14.61 -10.32
N GLY A 6 4.42 13.75 -10.29
CA GLY A 6 4.98 13.27 -9.05
C GLY A 6 4.25 12.09 -8.41
N LEU A 7 3.18 11.62 -9.05
CA LEU A 7 2.40 10.49 -8.53
C LEU A 7 2.51 9.28 -9.44
N TRP A 8 2.53 8.10 -8.82
CA TRP A 8 2.62 6.85 -9.56
C TRP A 8 1.24 6.25 -9.79
N TYR A 9 1.01 5.73 -11.00
CA TYR A 9 -0.23 5.07 -11.39
C TYR A 9 0.08 3.73 -12.01
N TYR A 10 -0.83 2.79 -11.90
CA TYR A 10 -0.66 1.48 -12.50
C TYR A 10 -1.73 1.26 -13.55
N LEU A 11 -1.30 0.97 -14.78
CA LEU A 11 -2.22 0.69 -15.87
C LEU A 11 -2.30 -0.82 -16.06
N ASN A 12 -3.51 -1.36 -16.13
CA ASN A 12 -3.68 -2.79 -16.36
C ASN A 12 -3.53 -3.11 -17.85
N GLU A 13 -3.64 -4.38 -18.18
CA GLU A 13 -3.41 -4.84 -19.55
C GLU A 13 -4.32 -4.15 -20.57
N SER A 14 -5.52 -3.77 -20.17
CA SER A 14 -6.44 -3.08 -21.06
C SER A 14 -6.10 -1.59 -21.22
N GLY A 15 -5.12 -1.11 -20.47
CA GLY A 15 -4.72 0.30 -20.51
C GLY A 15 -5.50 1.18 -19.56
N SER A 16 -6.41 0.63 -18.78
CA SER A 16 -7.16 1.41 -17.82
C SER A 16 -6.39 1.52 -16.50
N MET A 17 -6.64 2.62 -15.79
CA MET A 17 -5.99 2.89 -14.52
C MET A 17 -6.55 1.98 -13.43
N ALA A 18 -5.67 1.28 -12.72
CA ALA A 18 -6.09 0.41 -11.64
C ALA A 18 -6.36 1.21 -10.37
N THR A 19 -7.24 0.69 -9.53
CA THR A 19 -7.47 1.22 -8.19
C THR A 19 -7.52 0.05 -7.22
N GLY A 20 -7.30 0.33 -5.94
CA GLY A 20 -7.28 -0.70 -4.93
C GLY A 20 -5.96 -1.45 -4.91
N TRP A 21 -5.99 -2.70 -4.46
CA TRP A 21 -4.78 -3.50 -4.30
C TRP A 21 -4.29 -4.06 -5.62
N VAL A 22 -2.97 -3.92 -5.84
CA VAL A 22 -2.31 -4.47 -7.03
C VAL A 22 -1.06 -5.20 -6.57
N LYS A 23 -0.83 -6.40 -7.11
CA LYS A 23 0.38 -7.16 -6.84
C LYS A 23 1.29 -7.09 -8.06
N ASP A 24 2.50 -6.60 -7.84
CA ASP A 24 3.49 -6.47 -8.91
C ASP A 24 4.84 -6.97 -8.42
N LYS A 25 5.43 -7.90 -9.17
CA LYS A 25 6.74 -8.48 -8.83
C LYS A 25 6.81 -9.00 -7.40
N GLY A 26 5.71 -9.58 -6.93
CA GLY A 26 5.66 -10.16 -5.61
C GLY A 26 5.38 -9.18 -4.48
N LEU A 27 5.18 -7.91 -4.79
CA LEU A 27 4.90 -6.88 -3.80
C LEU A 27 3.51 -6.32 -3.99
N TRP A 28 2.84 -5.99 -2.88
CA TRP A 28 1.51 -5.40 -2.91
C TRP A 28 1.58 -3.89 -2.82
N TYR A 29 0.76 -3.23 -3.65
CA TYR A 29 0.64 -1.77 -3.66
C TYR A 29 -0.83 -1.41 -3.56
N TYR A 30 -1.12 -0.25 -3.00
CA TYR A 30 -2.50 0.22 -2.90
C TYR A 30 -2.66 1.50 -3.70
N LEU A 31 -3.65 1.51 -4.58
CA LEU A 31 -3.93 2.68 -5.41
C LEU A 31 -5.22 3.32 -4.93
N ASN A 32 -5.18 4.62 -4.69
CA ASN A 32 -6.32 5.39 -4.23
C ASN A 32 -7.43 5.40 -5.28
N GLU A 33 -8.59 5.91 -4.90
CA GLU A 33 -9.69 6.03 -5.84
C GLU A 33 -9.34 6.89 -7.05
N SER A 34 -8.43 7.84 -6.86
CA SER A 34 -7.93 8.68 -7.96
C SER A 34 -6.93 7.94 -8.83
N GLY A 35 -6.55 6.73 -8.43
CA GLY A 35 -5.59 5.91 -9.15
C GLY A 35 -4.16 6.13 -8.73
N SER A 36 -3.86 7.10 -7.87
CA SER A 36 -2.48 7.36 -7.44
C SER A 36 -2.04 6.36 -6.38
N MET A 37 -0.75 6.03 -6.38
CA MET A 37 -0.17 5.11 -5.42
C MET A 37 -0.18 5.71 -4.01
N ALA A 38 -0.70 4.95 -3.05
CA ALA A 38 -0.72 5.40 -1.66
C ALA A 38 0.59 5.06 -0.98
N THR A 39 0.94 5.85 0.04
CA THR A 39 2.07 5.57 0.93
C THR A 39 1.60 5.88 2.35
N GLY A 40 2.30 5.30 3.33
CA GLY A 40 1.94 5.49 4.72
C GLY A 40 0.77 4.61 5.11
N TRP A 41 0.00 5.04 6.10
CA TRP A 41 -1.10 4.25 6.62
C TRP A 41 -2.33 4.31 5.73
N VAL A 42 -2.91 3.14 5.47
CA VAL A 42 -4.14 3.01 4.69
C VAL A 42 -5.08 2.10 5.45
N LYS A 43 -6.35 2.53 5.55
CA LYS A 43 -7.38 1.70 6.17
C LYS A 43 -8.27 1.15 5.07
N ASP A 44 -8.35 -0.17 5.01
CA ASP A 44 -9.16 -0.85 4.00
C ASP A 44 -9.96 -1.95 4.68
N LYS A 45 -11.28 -1.94 4.47
CA LYS A 45 -12.18 -2.95 5.03
C LYS A 45 -12.00 -3.13 6.55
N GLY A 46 -11.74 -2.02 7.23
CA GLY A 46 -11.61 -2.04 8.68
C GLY A 46 -10.25 -2.46 9.20
N LEU A 47 -9.30 -2.73 8.31
CA LEU A 47 -7.95 -3.12 8.69
C LEU A 47 -6.94 -2.06 8.27
N TRP A 48 -5.91 -1.87 9.09
CA TRP A 48 -4.86 -0.91 8.80
C TRP A 48 -3.67 -1.59 8.13
N TYR A 49 -3.15 -0.94 7.09
CA TYR A 49 -1.97 -1.40 6.35
C TYR A 49 -0.98 -0.26 6.28
N TYR A 50 0.31 -0.59 6.21
CA TYR A 50 1.34 0.41 6.06
C TYR A 50 2.08 0.21 4.76
N LEU A 51 2.15 1.27 3.96
CA LEU A 51 2.85 1.23 2.69
C LEU A 51 4.13 2.04 2.80
N ASN A 52 5.24 1.43 2.39
CA ASN A 52 6.55 2.07 2.45
C ASN A 52 6.62 3.27 1.50
N GLU A 53 7.69 4.04 1.61
CA GLU A 53 7.87 5.19 0.72
C GLU A 53 7.90 4.77 -0.75
N SER A 54 8.35 3.55 -1.03
CA SER A 54 8.35 3.01 -2.38
C SER A 54 6.96 2.58 -2.83
N GLY A 55 5.99 2.60 -1.91
CA GLY A 55 4.62 2.20 -2.19
C GLY A 55 4.31 0.75 -1.87
N SER A 56 5.32 -0.07 -1.61
CA SER A 56 5.08 -1.49 -1.35
C SER A 56 4.54 -1.70 0.07
N MET A 57 3.67 -2.69 0.22
CA MET A 57 3.07 -3.02 1.51
C MET A 57 4.12 -3.60 2.46
N ALA A 58 4.18 -3.05 3.67
CA ALA A 58 5.09 -3.54 4.69
C ALA A 58 4.49 -4.74 5.43
N THR A 59 5.38 -5.61 5.94
CA THR A 59 4.99 -6.71 6.81
C THR A 59 6.01 -6.77 7.93
N GLY A 60 5.63 -7.40 9.05
CA GLY A 60 6.52 -7.48 10.21
C GLY A 60 6.51 -6.19 10.99
N TRP A 61 7.62 -5.88 11.64
CA TRP A 61 7.71 -4.70 12.49
C TRP A 61 7.94 -3.43 11.67
N VAL A 62 7.16 -2.41 11.99
CA VAL A 62 7.31 -1.09 11.37
C VAL A 62 7.38 -0.05 12.46
N LYS A 63 8.34 0.86 12.37
CA LYS A 63 8.45 1.98 13.30
C LYS A 63 7.98 3.25 12.61
N ASP A 64 6.98 3.89 13.18
CA ASP A 64 6.44 5.13 12.62
C ASP A 64 6.23 6.13 13.74
N LYS A 65 6.78 7.32 13.57
CA LYS A 65 6.67 8.40 14.55
C LYS A 65 7.04 7.96 15.97
N GLY A 66 8.08 7.12 16.05
CA GLY A 66 8.60 6.67 17.33
C GLY A 66 7.85 5.51 17.96
N LEU A 67 6.82 4.99 17.30
CA LEU A 67 6.04 3.88 17.81
C LEU A 67 6.22 2.66 16.92
N TRP A 68 6.24 1.47 17.55
CA TRP A 68 6.37 0.22 16.84
C TRP A 68 5.01 -0.42 16.59
N TYR A 69 4.82 -0.91 15.36
CA TYR A 69 3.60 -1.61 14.96
C TYR A 69 3.98 -2.93 14.34
N TYR A 70 3.13 -3.93 14.49
CA TYR A 70 3.37 -5.23 13.87
C TYR A 70 2.31 -5.51 12.81
N LEU A 71 2.78 -5.81 11.60
CA LEU A 71 1.91 -6.12 10.49
C LEU A 71 2.00 -7.60 10.17
N ASN A 72 0.84 -8.26 10.02
CA ASN A 72 0.77 -9.68 9.72
C ASN A 72 1.32 -9.96 8.32
N GLU A 73 1.47 -11.23 8.00
CA GLU A 73 1.91 -11.61 6.66
C GLU A 73 0.97 -11.09 5.58
N SER A 74 -0.30 -10.94 5.90
CA SER A 74 -1.27 -10.35 4.97
C SER A 74 -1.14 -8.84 4.87
N GLY A 75 -0.28 -8.24 5.68
CA GLY A 75 -0.04 -6.80 5.69
C GLY A 75 -0.93 -6.03 6.64
N SER A 76 -1.92 -6.67 7.25
CA SER A 76 -2.80 -5.96 8.17
C SER A 76 -2.16 -5.81 9.54
N MET A 77 -2.47 -4.70 10.21
CA MET A 77 -1.93 -4.44 11.53
C MET A 77 -2.49 -5.43 12.55
N ALA A 78 -1.60 -6.02 13.34
CA ALA A 78 -2.01 -6.91 14.41
C ALA A 78 -2.66 -6.10 15.53
N THR A 79 -3.60 -6.73 16.22
CA THR A 79 -4.29 -6.11 17.34
C THR A 79 -4.17 -7.02 18.56
N GLY A 80 -4.46 -6.46 19.72
CA GLY A 80 -4.51 -7.26 20.93
C GLY A 80 -3.16 -7.62 21.53
N TRP A 81 -2.17 -6.80 21.32
CA TRP A 81 -0.82 -7.03 21.81
C TRP A 81 -0.39 -6.04 22.87
#